data_c1fb5d418077f97a91bda87e95851e62
#
_entry.id   c1fb5d418077f97a91bda87e95851e62
#
_cell.length_a   1.000
_cell.length_b   1.000
_cell.length_c   1.000
_cell.angle_alpha   90.00
_cell.angle_beta   90.00
_cell.angle_gamma   90.00
#
_symmetry.space_group_name_H-M   'P 1'
#
loop_
_entity.id
_entity.type
_entity.pdbx_description
1 polymer ?
#
loop_
_entity_poly.entity_id
_entity_poly.type
_entity_poly.pdbx_seq_one_letter_code
_entity_poly.pdbx_strand_id
1 'polypeptide(L)'
;MGVNTDKTFIQSRMLNTAKGPAVHSLRAQADKFKYHTEMKKTLENEPNLEIVMDEVVDLINDGKVIKGVITRMGCKYHSKAVVLATGVYLNSLIYIGEVTLNEGPNGLGY
;
A
#
# COMPACT_ATOMS: atom_id res chain seq x y z
N MET A 1 11.94 3.98 -2.60
CA MET A 1 11.64 2.57 -2.93
C MET A 1 12.87 1.83 -3.46
N GLY A 2 13.60 2.32 -4.48
CA GLY A 2 14.77 1.64 -5.05
C GLY A 2 15.81 1.25 -4.01
N VAL A 3 16.27 2.19 -3.20
CA VAL A 3 17.27 1.94 -2.14
C VAL A 3 16.85 0.83 -1.18
N ASN A 4 15.56 0.77 -0.80
CA ASN A 4 15.07 -0.28 0.09
C ASN A 4 14.95 -1.63 -0.64
N THR A 5 14.68 -1.62 -1.94
CA THR A 5 14.75 -2.83 -2.76
C THR A 5 16.17 -3.37 -2.80
N ASP A 6 17.18 -2.50 -3.00
CA ASP A 6 18.59 -2.90 -3.03
C ASP A 6 19.05 -3.52 -1.71
N LYS A 7 18.63 -2.94 -0.57
CA LYS A 7 18.94 -3.47 0.77
C LYS A 7 18.33 -4.84 1.07
N THR A 8 17.26 -5.18 0.39
CA THR A 8 16.45 -6.37 0.67
C THR A 8 16.40 -7.32 -0.51
N PHE A 9 17.24 -7.08 -1.49
CA PHE A 9 17.34 -7.77 -2.74
C PHE A 9 17.66 -9.27 -2.57
N ILE A 10 16.95 -10.11 -3.33
CA ILE A 10 17.19 -11.55 -3.43
C ILE A 10 17.74 -11.87 -4.81
N GLN A 11 17.03 -11.48 -5.85
CA GLN A 11 17.43 -11.71 -7.25
C GLN A 11 16.74 -10.74 -8.20
N SER A 12 17.31 -10.60 -9.40
CA SER A 12 16.64 -9.89 -10.49
C SER A 12 16.46 -10.80 -11.70
N ARG A 13 15.41 -10.54 -12.47
CA ARG A 13 15.11 -11.23 -13.70
C ARG A 13 14.56 -10.26 -14.73
N MET A 14 15.04 -10.38 -15.97
CA MET A 14 14.45 -9.64 -17.08
C MET A 14 13.13 -10.30 -17.49
N LEU A 15 12.08 -9.50 -17.57
CA LEU A 15 10.76 -9.91 -18.05
C LEU A 15 10.59 -9.58 -19.54
N ASN A 16 9.65 -10.28 -20.17
CA ASN A 16 9.23 -10.06 -21.56
C ASN A 16 10.35 -10.23 -22.60
N THR A 17 11.35 -11.03 -22.31
CA THR A 17 12.50 -11.25 -23.22
C THR A 17 12.12 -11.78 -24.59
N ALA A 18 10.99 -12.50 -24.70
CA ALA A 18 10.47 -13.02 -25.97
C ALA A 18 9.66 -12.00 -26.78
N LYS A 19 9.39 -10.82 -26.23
CA LYS A 19 8.50 -9.79 -26.86
C LYS A 19 9.26 -8.61 -27.48
N GLY A 20 10.57 -8.68 -27.52
CA GLY A 20 11.45 -7.66 -28.08
C GLY A 20 11.93 -6.60 -27.06
N PRO A 21 13.00 -5.85 -27.40
CA PRO A 21 13.72 -4.99 -26.45
C PRO A 21 12.85 -3.85 -25.87
N ALA A 22 11.89 -3.34 -26.61
CA ALA A 22 11.08 -2.20 -26.22
C ALA A 22 10.18 -2.47 -24.99
N VAL A 23 9.92 -3.74 -24.69
CA VAL A 23 9.08 -4.15 -23.55
C VAL A 23 9.86 -4.91 -22.47
N HIS A 24 11.18 -4.96 -22.59
CA HIS A 24 12.03 -5.53 -21.54
C HIS A 24 11.87 -4.69 -20.27
N SER A 25 11.64 -5.36 -19.15
CA SER A 25 11.60 -4.72 -17.84
C SER A 25 12.31 -5.58 -16.79
N LEU A 26 13.07 -4.93 -15.93
CA LEU A 26 13.74 -5.59 -14.84
C LEU A 26 12.77 -5.79 -13.66
N ARG A 27 12.63 -7.03 -13.22
CA ARG A 27 11.92 -7.37 -11.99
C ARG A 27 12.93 -7.71 -10.91
N ALA A 28 12.94 -6.95 -9.84
CA ALA A 28 13.69 -7.28 -8.63
C ALA A 28 12.77 -8.03 -7.65
N GLN A 29 13.23 -9.16 -7.15
CA GLN A 29 12.60 -9.88 -6.06
C GLN A 29 13.30 -9.49 -4.76
N ALA A 30 12.53 -9.03 -3.79
CA ALA A 30 13.01 -8.63 -2.47
C ALA A 30 12.42 -9.55 -1.38
N ASP A 31 13.14 -9.68 -0.27
CA ASP A 31 12.61 -10.33 0.92
C ASP A 31 11.47 -9.47 1.49
N LYS A 32 10.27 -10.03 1.54
CA LYS A 32 9.04 -9.31 1.93
C LYS A 32 9.13 -8.70 3.33
N PHE A 33 9.64 -9.46 4.28
CA PHE A 33 9.71 -9.01 5.69
C PHE A 33 10.81 -7.98 5.90
N LYS A 34 11.98 -8.19 5.29
CA LYS A 34 13.07 -7.22 5.32
C LYS A 34 12.65 -5.91 4.64
N TYR A 35 12.00 -5.99 3.46
CA TYR A 35 11.51 -4.82 2.75
C TYR A 35 10.53 -4.00 3.60
N HIS A 36 9.56 -4.69 4.23
CA HIS A 36 8.61 -4.04 5.14
C HIS A 36 9.32 -3.35 6.30
N THR A 37 10.28 -4.02 6.93
CA THR A 37 11.05 -3.46 8.06
C THR A 37 11.89 -2.26 7.64
N GLU A 38 12.61 -2.34 6.51
CA GLU A 38 13.44 -1.24 6.01
C GLU A 38 12.59 -0.04 5.54
N MET A 39 11.42 -0.30 4.92
CA MET A 39 10.50 0.77 4.53
C MET A 39 9.92 1.47 5.76
N LYS A 40 9.50 0.70 6.77
CA LYS A 40 9.02 1.24 8.03
C LYS A 40 10.05 2.15 8.68
N LYS A 41 11.31 1.69 8.83
CA LYS A 41 12.41 2.52 9.35
C LYS A 41 12.64 3.79 8.54
N THR A 42 12.55 3.70 7.21
CA THR A 42 12.71 4.85 6.33
C THR A 42 11.65 5.91 6.61
N LEU A 43 10.40 5.47 6.76
CA LEU A 43 9.27 6.37 7.00
C LEU A 43 9.29 6.95 8.43
N GLU A 44 9.60 6.14 9.44
CA GLU A 44 9.67 6.58 10.85
C GLU A 44 10.81 7.59 11.09
N ASN A 45 11.86 7.58 10.26
CA ASN A 45 12.94 8.56 10.33
C ASN A 45 12.68 9.82 9.51
N GLU A 46 11.58 9.88 8.77
CA GLU A 46 11.25 11.06 7.97
C GLU A 46 10.69 12.16 8.85
N PRO A 47 11.33 13.36 8.90
CA PRO A 47 10.83 14.46 9.69
C PRO A 47 9.45 14.93 9.17
N ASN A 48 8.57 15.32 10.07
CA ASN A 48 7.20 15.78 9.80
C ASN A 48 6.27 14.69 9.19
N LEU A 49 6.61 13.42 9.35
CA LEU A 49 5.77 12.29 8.97
C LEU A 49 5.37 11.52 10.22
N GLU A 50 4.09 11.34 10.42
CA GLU A 50 3.52 10.46 11.44
C GLU A 50 2.84 9.27 10.78
N ILE A 51 3.13 8.06 11.26
CA ILE A 51 2.50 6.83 10.79
C ILE A 51 1.53 6.36 11.85
N VAL A 52 0.25 6.32 11.50
CA VAL A 52 -0.81 5.84 12.36
C VAL A 52 -1.38 4.56 11.79
N MET A 53 -1.45 3.52 12.63
CA MET A 53 -2.11 2.26 12.27
C MET A 53 -3.59 2.37 12.64
N ASP A 54 -4.41 2.77 11.67
CA ASP A 54 -5.86 2.87 11.84
C ASP A 54 -6.56 2.67 10.49
N GLU A 55 -7.83 2.34 10.51
CA GLU A 55 -8.63 2.12 9.31
C GLU A 55 -9.51 3.33 9.04
N VAL A 56 -9.28 3.98 7.92
CA VAL A 56 -10.12 5.11 7.47
C VAL A 56 -11.42 4.57 6.89
N VAL A 57 -12.55 5.04 7.40
CA VAL A 57 -13.90 4.62 6.98
C VAL A 57 -14.69 5.71 6.30
N ASP A 58 -14.31 6.98 6.48
CA ASP A 58 -15.05 8.09 5.87
C ASP A 58 -14.17 9.34 5.68
N LEU A 59 -14.65 10.26 4.85
CA LEU A 59 -14.02 11.55 4.58
C LEU A 59 -14.81 12.69 5.22
N ILE A 60 -14.12 13.56 5.95
CA ILE A 60 -14.73 14.80 6.46
C ILE A 60 -14.78 15.81 5.31
N ASN A 61 -15.99 16.16 4.86
CA ASN A 61 -16.17 17.17 3.83
C ASN A 61 -17.41 18.02 4.11
N ASP A 62 -17.50 19.19 3.47
CA ASP A 62 -18.66 20.08 3.53
C ASP A 62 -19.42 20.14 2.18
N GLY A 63 -19.22 19.11 1.33
CA GLY A 63 -19.76 18.99 -0.01
C GLY A 63 -18.92 19.66 -1.11
N LYS A 64 -17.93 20.47 -0.75
CA LYS A 64 -17.04 21.18 -1.70
C LYS A 64 -15.56 20.99 -1.39
N VAL A 65 -15.20 20.90 -0.13
CA VAL A 65 -13.81 20.85 0.33
C VAL A 65 -13.63 19.70 1.31
N ILE A 66 -12.59 18.91 1.08
CA ILE A 66 -12.15 17.87 2.02
C ILE A 66 -11.47 18.56 3.21
N LYS A 67 -11.81 18.12 4.42
CA LYS A 67 -11.30 18.65 5.69
C LYS A 67 -10.56 17.60 6.52
N GLY A 68 -10.54 16.35 6.10
CA GLY A 68 -9.88 15.28 6.82
C GLY A 68 -10.51 13.91 6.61
N VAL A 69 -10.24 13.02 7.53
CA VAL A 69 -10.73 11.63 7.53
C VAL A 69 -11.29 11.22 8.89
N ILE A 70 -12.15 10.22 8.87
CA ILE A 70 -12.71 9.57 10.08
C ILE A 70 -12.23 8.12 10.06
N THR A 71 -11.76 7.64 11.20
CA THR A 71 -11.33 6.25 11.36
C THR A 71 -12.41 5.38 12.00
N ARG A 72 -12.24 4.06 11.89
CA ARG A 72 -13.14 3.07 12.49
C ARG A 72 -13.26 3.24 14.02
N MET A 73 -12.19 3.68 14.68
CA MET A 73 -12.18 3.98 16.12
C MET A 73 -12.86 5.30 16.47
N GLY A 74 -13.37 6.03 15.50
CA GLY A 74 -14.04 7.31 15.68
C GLY A 74 -13.11 8.52 15.77
N CYS A 75 -11.81 8.34 15.58
CA CYS A 75 -10.86 9.45 15.54
C CYS A 75 -11.06 10.29 14.28
N LYS A 76 -10.90 11.61 14.43
CA LYS A 76 -10.99 12.57 13.33
C LYS A 76 -9.64 13.23 13.12
N TYR A 77 -9.06 13.03 11.95
CA TYR A 77 -7.82 13.67 11.54
C TYR A 77 -8.14 14.79 10.56
N HIS A 78 -7.91 16.03 10.97
CA HIS A 78 -8.15 17.22 10.13
C HIS A 78 -6.93 17.53 9.29
N SER A 79 -7.15 17.83 8.01
CA SER A 79 -6.09 18.14 7.05
C SER A 79 -6.57 19.10 5.97
N LYS A 80 -5.64 19.78 5.33
CA LYS A 80 -5.91 20.65 4.17
C LYS A 80 -6.11 19.87 2.87
N ALA A 81 -5.60 18.64 2.81
CA ALA A 81 -5.71 17.75 1.66
C ALA A 81 -5.66 16.28 2.13
N VAL A 82 -6.26 15.40 1.36
CA VAL A 82 -6.23 13.94 1.56
C VAL A 82 -5.77 13.29 0.27
N VAL A 83 -4.79 12.41 0.35
CA VAL A 83 -4.34 11.57 -0.77
C VAL A 83 -4.85 10.16 -0.55
N LEU A 84 -5.64 9.65 -1.50
CA LEU A 84 -6.12 8.28 -1.48
C LEU A 84 -5.10 7.36 -2.18
N ALA A 85 -4.52 6.44 -1.43
CA ALA A 85 -3.57 5.45 -1.92
C ALA A 85 -3.95 4.04 -1.44
N THR A 86 -5.20 3.67 -1.64
CA THR A 86 -5.90 2.51 -1.08
C THR A 86 -5.47 1.16 -1.68
N GLY A 87 -4.64 1.18 -2.72
CA GLY A 87 -4.24 -0.04 -3.42
C GLY A 87 -5.39 -0.64 -4.25
N VAL A 88 -5.36 -1.97 -4.42
CA VAL A 88 -6.28 -2.69 -5.32
C VAL A 88 -7.28 -3.60 -4.60
N TYR A 89 -7.31 -3.57 -3.27
CA TYR A 89 -8.17 -4.47 -2.48
C TYR A 89 -9.41 -3.80 -1.89
N LEU A 90 -9.65 -2.53 -2.23
CA LEU A 90 -10.83 -1.81 -1.77
C LEU A 90 -12.09 -2.54 -2.27
N ASN A 91 -12.96 -2.92 -1.33
CA ASN A 91 -14.18 -3.70 -1.59
C ASN A 91 -13.90 -4.99 -2.39
N SER A 92 -12.81 -5.70 -2.02
CA SER A 92 -12.38 -6.90 -2.71
C SER A 92 -13.07 -8.18 -2.23
N LEU A 93 -13.13 -9.16 -3.13
CA LEU A 93 -13.64 -10.50 -2.86
C LEU A 93 -12.53 -11.51 -3.12
N ILE A 94 -12.41 -12.48 -2.23
CA ILE A 94 -11.52 -13.65 -2.41
C ILE A 94 -12.36 -14.89 -2.64
N TYR A 95 -11.96 -15.67 -3.61
CA TYR A 95 -12.54 -16.99 -3.89
C TYR A 95 -11.53 -18.07 -3.54
N ILE A 96 -11.90 -18.97 -2.64
CA ILE A 96 -11.11 -20.14 -2.25
C ILE A 96 -11.99 -21.38 -2.48
N GLY A 97 -11.85 -21.99 -3.65
CA GLY A 97 -12.79 -23.02 -4.08
C GLY A 97 -14.21 -22.43 -4.23
N GLU A 98 -15.17 -22.95 -3.49
CA GLU A 98 -16.56 -22.48 -3.48
C GLU A 98 -16.83 -21.40 -2.40
N VAL A 99 -15.84 -21.09 -1.56
CA VAL A 99 -15.98 -20.10 -0.49
C VAL A 99 -15.65 -18.71 -1.02
N THR A 100 -16.53 -17.75 -0.76
CA THR A 100 -16.32 -16.34 -1.07
C THR A 100 -16.17 -15.55 0.22
N LEU A 101 -15.10 -14.77 0.33
CA LEU A 101 -14.81 -13.93 1.48
C LEU A 101 -14.69 -12.47 1.04
N ASN A 102 -15.29 -11.57 1.83
CA ASN A 102 -15.12 -10.12 1.67
C ASN A 102 -13.85 -9.68 2.38
N GLU A 103 -12.71 -9.96 1.79
CA GLU A 103 -11.39 -9.70 2.37
C GLU A 103 -10.36 -9.43 1.28
N GLY A 104 -9.24 -8.82 1.68
CA GLY A 104 -8.03 -8.78 0.89
C GLY A 104 -7.17 -10.05 1.10
N PRO A 105 -6.14 -10.28 0.28
CA PRO A 105 -5.24 -11.42 0.44
C PRO A 105 -4.57 -11.45 1.81
N ASN A 106 -4.38 -12.65 2.37
CA ASN A 106 -3.75 -12.87 3.67
C ASN A 106 -4.48 -12.20 4.86
N GLY A 107 -5.81 -12.09 4.80
CA GLY A 107 -6.61 -11.49 5.87
C GLY A 107 -6.48 -9.97 5.99
N LEU A 108 -6.03 -9.30 4.93
CA LEU A 108 -6.07 -7.85 4.88
C LEU A 108 -7.50 -7.35 4.78
N GLY A 109 -7.81 -6.21 5.39
CA GLY A 109 -9.10 -5.54 5.24
C GLY A 109 -9.40 -5.19 3.76
N TYR A 110 -10.69 -4.99 3.46
CA TYR A 110 -11.20 -4.61 2.15
C TYR A 110 -11.88 -3.25 2.20
#